data_c2dcb32aced9aca36eb43f508c2f066d
#
_entry.id   c2dcb32aced9aca36eb43f508c2f066d
#
_cell.length_a   1.000
_cell.length_b   1.000
_cell.length_c   1.000
_cell.angle_alpha   90.00
_cell.angle_beta   90.00
_cell.angle_gamma   90.00
#
_symmetry.space_group_name_H-M   'P 1'
#
loop_
_entity.id
_entity.type
_entity.pdbx_description
1 polymer ?
#
loop_
_entity_poly.entity_id
_entity_poly.type
_entity_poly.pdbx_seq_one_letter_code
_entity_poly.pdbx_strand_id
1 'polypeptide(L)'
;MTGLSSSAMLTVEGLDVAYGDFQVLWGAELRADAGEIVCVLGPNGAGKSTLMNTISGLLRPSAGRITFLDAQIHGVPAHRTAGRGIAHVLERRRLFPFLTVLDNVLLGAHNPRARPHRAETLARVEALFPVVRARRAQLAHTLSGGEQQMVAIARGLMARPRLLMIDEPFLGLAPQVVQEIGHLVRHIRDEEGIGVVFIEQNVELALRLADRGYVLESGRTILSGPSADLLVSPEVKRIFLGDAAL
;
A
#
# COMPACT_ATOMS: atom_id res chain seq x y z
N MET A 1 6.73 -33.31 5.58
CA MET A 1 6.46 -32.03 6.28
C MET A 1 5.50 -31.26 5.40
N THR A 2 4.22 -31.34 5.74
CA THR A 2 3.11 -30.75 5.01
C THR A 2 3.17 -29.24 5.20
N GLY A 3 3.52 -28.53 4.11
CA GLY A 3 3.45 -27.07 4.08
C GLY A 3 2.03 -26.62 4.36
N LEU A 4 1.83 -25.88 5.41
CA LEU A 4 0.62 -25.11 5.67
C LEU A 4 0.42 -24.20 4.45
N SER A 5 -0.56 -24.52 3.60
CA SER A 5 -1.06 -23.63 2.57
C SER A 5 -1.63 -22.41 3.31
N SER A 6 -0.81 -21.38 3.49
CA SER A 6 -1.28 -20.09 3.97
C SER A 6 -2.34 -19.62 2.98
N SER A 7 -3.60 -19.54 3.41
CA SER A 7 -4.65 -18.98 2.57
C SER A 7 -4.29 -17.52 2.32
N ALA A 8 -4.24 -17.12 1.05
CA ALA A 8 -3.90 -15.76 0.67
C ALA A 8 -4.86 -14.77 1.34
N MET A 9 -4.30 -13.71 1.95
CA MET A 9 -5.11 -12.64 2.53
C MET A 9 -5.79 -11.81 1.45
N LEU A 10 -5.06 -11.51 0.37
CA LEU A 10 -5.55 -10.80 -0.81
C LEU A 10 -5.21 -11.60 -2.07
N THR A 11 -6.19 -11.78 -2.95
CA THR A 11 -5.98 -12.35 -4.28
C THR A 11 -6.69 -11.49 -5.33
N VAL A 12 -5.97 -11.14 -6.39
CA VAL A 12 -6.47 -10.45 -7.58
C VAL A 12 -6.23 -11.37 -8.76
N GLU A 13 -7.27 -11.71 -9.51
CA GLU A 13 -7.23 -12.67 -10.61
C GLU A 13 -7.86 -12.08 -11.87
N GLY A 14 -7.10 -12.02 -12.94
CA GLY A 14 -7.57 -11.63 -14.26
C GLY A 14 -8.25 -10.26 -14.29
N LEU A 15 -7.71 -9.26 -13.57
CA LEU A 15 -8.38 -7.99 -13.34
C LEU A 15 -8.30 -7.07 -14.56
N ASP A 16 -9.45 -6.76 -15.15
CA ASP A 16 -9.60 -5.74 -16.18
C ASP A 16 -10.23 -4.48 -15.61
N VAL A 17 -9.65 -3.32 -15.95
CA VAL A 17 -10.16 -2.01 -15.51
C VAL A 17 -10.04 -0.99 -16.63
N ALA A 18 -11.10 -0.21 -16.84
CA ALA A 18 -11.14 0.87 -17.81
C ALA A 18 -11.66 2.18 -17.20
N TYR A 19 -11.23 3.31 -17.76
CA TYR A 19 -11.78 4.64 -17.54
C TYR A 19 -12.59 5.04 -18.79
N GLY A 20 -13.91 4.88 -18.73
CA GLY A 20 -14.75 4.96 -19.92
C GLY A 20 -14.33 3.88 -20.93
N ASP A 21 -13.99 4.30 -22.15
CA ASP A 21 -13.55 3.39 -23.22
C ASP A 21 -12.05 3.08 -23.18
N PHE A 22 -11.30 3.71 -22.30
CA PHE A 22 -9.85 3.52 -22.21
C PHE A 22 -9.48 2.45 -21.18
N GLN A 23 -9.14 1.27 -21.66
CA GLN A 23 -8.69 0.17 -20.79
C GLN A 23 -7.25 0.39 -20.31
N VAL A 24 -7.04 0.23 -19.00
CA VAL A 24 -5.75 0.45 -18.33
C VAL A 24 -5.17 -0.85 -17.76
N LEU A 25 -6.01 -1.74 -17.19
CA LEU A 25 -5.56 -3.05 -16.73
C LEU A 25 -6.12 -4.14 -17.63
N TRP A 26 -5.27 -5.15 -17.89
CA TRP A 26 -5.52 -6.25 -18.80
C TRP A 26 -5.14 -7.57 -18.13
N GLY A 27 -6.06 -8.20 -17.44
CA GLY A 27 -5.83 -9.46 -16.76
C GLY A 27 -4.79 -9.37 -15.66
N ALA A 28 -4.73 -8.24 -14.93
CA ALA A 28 -3.73 -8.04 -13.89
C ALA A 28 -3.93 -9.03 -12.73
N GLU A 29 -2.81 -9.49 -12.16
CA GLU A 29 -2.77 -10.46 -11.07
C GLU A 29 -1.94 -9.93 -9.91
N LEU A 30 -2.36 -10.25 -8.67
CA LEU A 30 -1.62 -9.98 -7.45
C LEU A 30 -2.08 -10.91 -6.33
N ARG A 31 -1.15 -11.38 -5.52
CA ARG A 31 -1.42 -12.10 -4.28
C ARG A 31 -0.60 -11.51 -3.15
N ALA A 32 -1.19 -11.40 -1.97
CA ALA A 32 -0.50 -11.09 -0.73
C ALA A 32 -1.00 -12.00 0.39
N ASP A 33 -0.09 -12.57 1.15
CA ASP A 33 -0.39 -13.38 2.32
C ASP A 33 -0.49 -12.50 3.58
N ALA A 34 -1.02 -13.02 4.67
CA ALA A 34 -1.09 -12.31 5.94
C ALA A 34 0.33 -12.06 6.48
N GLY A 35 0.63 -10.85 6.91
CA GLY A 35 1.96 -10.50 7.40
C GLY A 35 3.05 -10.51 6.31
N GLU A 36 2.70 -10.34 5.05
CA GLU A 36 3.63 -10.24 3.94
C GLU A 36 3.74 -8.78 3.48
N ILE A 37 4.96 -8.35 3.11
CA ILE A 37 5.20 -7.08 2.42
C ILE A 37 5.33 -7.38 0.92
N VAL A 38 4.41 -6.84 0.13
CA VAL A 38 4.38 -7.01 -1.33
C VAL A 38 4.61 -5.66 -2.01
N CYS A 39 5.49 -5.61 -2.99
CA CYS A 39 5.65 -4.43 -3.84
C CYS A 39 5.12 -4.66 -5.25
N VAL A 40 4.50 -3.62 -5.82
CA VAL A 40 4.13 -3.57 -7.23
C VAL A 40 5.00 -2.52 -7.92
N LEU A 41 5.80 -2.97 -8.85
CA LEU A 41 6.77 -2.20 -9.61
C LEU A 41 6.26 -1.93 -11.02
N GLY A 42 6.73 -0.88 -11.63
CA GLY A 42 6.42 -0.56 -13.03
C GLY A 42 6.68 0.91 -13.34
N PRO A 43 6.85 1.25 -14.62
CA PRO A 43 6.99 2.63 -15.04
C PRO A 43 5.72 3.45 -14.78
N ASN A 44 5.84 4.78 -14.96
CA ASN A 44 4.66 5.65 -14.91
C ASN A 44 3.69 5.27 -16.01
N GLY A 45 2.39 5.24 -15.66
CA GLY A 45 1.33 4.81 -16.58
C GLY A 45 1.15 3.29 -16.72
N ALA A 46 1.94 2.45 -16.03
CA ALA A 46 1.80 0.99 -16.07
C ALA A 46 0.49 0.46 -15.48
N GLY A 47 -0.28 1.29 -14.75
CA GLY A 47 -1.55 0.89 -14.13
C GLY A 47 -1.48 0.60 -12.63
N LYS A 48 -0.35 0.85 -11.96
CA LYS A 48 -0.14 0.56 -10.53
C LYS A 48 -1.21 1.18 -9.63
N SER A 49 -1.41 2.50 -9.72
CA SER A 49 -2.44 3.20 -8.91
C SER A 49 -3.85 2.79 -9.30
N THR A 50 -4.08 2.41 -10.55
CA THR A 50 -5.37 1.84 -11.01
C THR A 50 -5.64 0.51 -10.30
N LEU A 51 -4.65 -0.37 -10.21
CA LEU A 51 -4.73 -1.63 -9.46
C LEU A 51 -5.08 -1.38 -7.98
N MET A 52 -4.33 -0.50 -7.32
CA MET A 52 -4.56 -0.14 -5.90
C MET A 52 -5.95 0.48 -5.68
N ASN A 53 -6.36 1.41 -6.54
CA ASN A 53 -7.67 2.04 -6.48
C ASN A 53 -8.81 1.03 -6.67
N THR A 54 -8.60 0.01 -7.51
CA THR A 54 -9.60 -1.03 -7.74
C THR A 54 -9.70 -1.98 -6.54
N ILE A 55 -8.57 -2.38 -5.94
CA ILE A 55 -8.54 -3.19 -4.72
C ILE A 55 -9.24 -2.46 -3.56
N SER A 56 -8.99 -1.16 -3.41
CA SER A 56 -9.61 -0.36 -2.34
C SER A 56 -11.09 -0.01 -2.60
N GLY A 57 -11.62 -0.30 -3.80
CA GLY A 57 -13.01 -0.04 -4.18
C GLY A 57 -13.28 1.41 -4.59
N LEU A 58 -12.23 2.19 -4.91
CA LEU A 58 -12.34 3.51 -5.52
C LEU A 58 -12.65 3.43 -7.02
N LEU A 59 -12.25 2.33 -7.67
CA LEU A 59 -12.59 2.00 -9.05
C LEU A 59 -13.32 0.66 -9.11
N ARG A 60 -14.16 0.51 -10.12
CA ARG A 60 -14.88 -0.73 -10.37
C ARG A 60 -14.22 -1.49 -11.53
N PRO A 61 -13.87 -2.77 -11.35
CA PRO A 61 -13.36 -3.56 -12.47
C PRO A 61 -14.45 -3.88 -13.48
N SER A 62 -14.06 -4.03 -14.75
CA SER A 62 -14.92 -4.51 -15.82
C SER A 62 -14.96 -6.04 -15.89
N ALA A 63 -13.87 -6.72 -15.50
CA ALA A 63 -13.78 -8.18 -15.39
C ALA A 63 -12.75 -8.57 -14.31
N GLY A 64 -12.71 -9.87 -13.99
CA GLY A 64 -11.81 -10.44 -13.00
C GLY A 64 -12.40 -10.49 -11.59
N ARG A 65 -11.57 -10.91 -10.65
CA ARG A 65 -11.99 -11.15 -9.27
C ARG A 65 -10.99 -10.58 -8.28
N ILE A 66 -11.50 -10.02 -7.18
CA ILE A 66 -10.71 -9.63 -6.02
C ILE A 66 -11.31 -10.31 -4.81
N THR A 67 -10.49 -11.09 -4.10
CA THR A 67 -10.86 -11.78 -2.85
C THR A 67 -9.98 -11.25 -1.72
N PHE A 68 -10.60 -10.90 -0.60
CA PHE A 68 -9.91 -10.48 0.62
C PHE A 68 -10.48 -11.24 1.82
N LEU A 69 -9.64 -12.02 2.53
CA LEU A 69 -10.03 -12.86 3.65
C LEU A 69 -11.24 -13.74 3.29
N ASP A 70 -11.09 -14.50 2.20
CA ASP A 70 -12.10 -15.42 1.64
C ASP A 70 -13.41 -14.76 1.17
N ALA A 71 -13.53 -13.44 1.26
CA ALA A 71 -14.69 -12.70 0.78
C ALA A 71 -14.40 -11.96 -0.53
N GLN A 72 -15.28 -12.10 -1.52
CA GLN A 72 -15.22 -11.30 -2.74
C GLN A 72 -15.47 -9.82 -2.42
N ILE A 73 -14.58 -8.96 -2.93
CA ILE A 73 -14.65 -7.51 -2.73
C ILE A 73 -14.69 -6.70 -4.03
N HIS A 74 -14.56 -7.32 -5.20
CA HIS A 74 -14.66 -6.60 -6.47
C HIS A 74 -16.04 -5.91 -6.61
N GLY A 75 -16.00 -4.63 -6.99
CA GLY A 75 -17.21 -3.79 -7.07
C GLY A 75 -17.81 -3.36 -5.71
N VAL A 76 -17.20 -3.74 -4.59
CA VAL A 76 -17.58 -3.22 -3.26
C VAL A 76 -17.05 -1.80 -3.11
N PRO A 77 -17.88 -0.81 -2.71
CA PRO A 77 -17.43 0.58 -2.60
C PRO A 77 -16.43 0.77 -1.47
N ALA A 78 -15.53 1.75 -1.62
CA ALA A 78 -14.36 1.98 -0.76
C ALA A 78 -14.67 2.05 0.74
N HIS A 79 -15.77 2.71 1.14
CA HIS A 79 -16.16 2.80 2.55
C HIS A 79 -16.48 1.44 3.19
N ARG A 80 -17.00 0.48 2.40
CA ARG A 80 -17.25 -0.90 2.86
C ARG A 80 -15.97 -1.73 2.84
N THR A 81 -15.10 -1.51 1.86
CA THR A 81 -13.78 -2.16 1.77
C THR A 81 -12.91 -1.76 2.96
N ALA A 82 -12.89 -0.48 3.33
CA ALA A 82 -12.24 0.02 4.55
C ALA A 82 -12.79 -0.65 5.82
N GLY A 83 -14.12 -0.83 5.91
CA GLY A 83 -14.76 -1.55 7.02
C GLY A 83 -14.35 -3.03 7.13
N ARG A 84 -13.90 -3.65 6.05
CA ARG A 84 -13.38 -5.03 6.04
C ARG A 84 -11.92 -5.15 6.50
N GLY A 85 -11.21 -4.02 6.64
CA GLY A 85 -9.85 -3.97 7.14
C GLY A 85 -8.79 -3.72 6.08
N ILE A 86 -9.14 -3.08 4.96
CA ILE A 86 -8.18 -2.53 3.99
C ILE A 86 -8.08 -1.03 4.24
N ALA A 87 -6.85 -0.54 4.52
CA ALA A 87 -6.56 0.88 4.55
C ALA A 87 -5.70 1.25 3.33
N HIS A 88 -6.01 2.36 2.69
CA HIS A 88 -5.29 2.85 1.51
C HIS A 88 -4.75 4.25 1.76
N VAL A 89 -3.43 4.37 1.82
CA VAL A 89 -2.68 5.63 1.87
C VAL A 89 -2.37 6.05 0.44
N LEU A 90 -3.11 7.04 -0.04
CA LEU A 90 -3.03 7.52 -1.42
C LEU A 90 -1.76 8.35 -1.66
N GLU A 91 -1.30 8.38 -2.90
CA GLU A 91 -0.23 9.24 -3.39
C GLU A 91 -0.41 10.70 -2.93
N ARG A 92 0.71 11.40 -2.71
CA ARG A 92 0.74 12.81 -2.23
C ARG A 92 0.07 12.98 -0.87
N ARG A 93 0.10 11.93 -0.03
CA ARG A 93 -0.27 11.95 1.40
C ARG A 93 -1.74 12.26 1.68
N ARG A 94 -2.41 13.09 0.87
CA ARG A 94 -3.82 13.47 0.96
C ARG A 94 -4.26 13.85 2.39
N LEU A 95 -3.40 14.59 3.11
CA LEU A 95 -3.77 15.19 4.39
C LEU A 95 -4.73 16.36 4.17
N PHE A 96 -5.54 16.63 5.17
CA PHE A 96 -6.33 17.85 5.24
C PHE A 96 -5.41 18.98 5.75
N PRO A 97 -4.99 19.93 4.91
CA PRO A 97 -3.88 20.82 5.20
C PRO A 97 -4.15 21.75 6.39
N PHE A 98 -5.40 22.16 6.58
CA PHE A 98 -5.84 23.09 7.63
C PHE A 98 -6.39 22.39 8.89
N LEU A 99 -6.35 21.08 8.95
CA LEU A 99 -6.58 20.32 10.17
C LEU A 99 -5.26 20.08 10.88
N THR A 100 -5.34 19.90 12.21
CA THR A 100 -4.17 19.51 13.00
C THR A 100 -3.68 18.12 12.64
N VAL A 101 -2.46 17.78 13.04
CA VAL A 101 -1.92 16.41 12.95
C VAL A 101 -2.84 15.44 13.66
N LEU A 102 -3.27 15.75 14.87
CA LEU A 102 -4.18 14.90 15.64
C LEU A 102 -5.51 14.67 14.90
N ASP A 103 -6.13 15.74 14.38
CA ASP A 103 -7.41 15.63 13.67
C ASP A 103 -7.26 14.76 12.42
N ASN A 104 -6.17 14.98 11.63
CA ASN A 104 -5.87 14.14 10.47
C ASN A 104 -5.77 12.67 10.84
N VAL A 105 -5.04 12.32 11.88
CA VAL A 105 -4.85 10.95 12.35
C VAL A 105 -6.16 10.35 12.81
N LEU A 106 -6.95 11.09 13.59
CA LEU A 106 -8.22 10.62 14.13
C LEU A 106 -9.29 10.34 13.06
N LEU A 107 -9.21 10.98 11.89
CA LEU A 107 -10.08 10.67 10.74
C LEU A 107 -9.94 9.22 10.28
N GLY A 108 -8.79 8.58 10.48
CA GLY A 108 -8.59 7.16 10.15
C GLY A 108 -9.50 6.20 10.92
N ALA A 109 -9.95 6.59 12.12
CA ALA A 109 -10.80 5.75 12.99
C ALA A 109 -12.31 5.92 12.71
N HIS A 110 -12.72 6.29 11.49
CA HIS A 110 -14.12 6.54 11.15
C HIS A 110 -14.97 5.27 10.96
N ASN A 111 -14.32 4.13 10.62
CA ASN A 111 -15.03 2.88 10.35
C ASN A 111 -15.53 2.20 11.64
N PRO A 112 -16.62 1.36 11.57
CA PRO A 112 -17.20 0.73 12.73
C PRO A 112 -16.26 -0.17 13.55
N ARG A 113 -15.25 -0.79 12.92
CA ARG A 113 -14.26 -1.62 13.61
C ARG A 113 -13.28 -0.80 14.44
N ALA A 114 -12.86 0.35 13.93
CA ALA A 114 -11.83 1.18 14.57
C ALA A 114 -12.42 2.12 15.63
N ARG A 115 -13.63 2.62 15.41
CA ARG A 115 -14.25 3.64 16.25
C ARG A 115 -14.31 3.31 17.75
N PRO A 116 -14.68 2.09 18.19
CA PRO A 116 -14.70 1.74 19.62
C PRO A 116 -13.30 1.73 20.26
N HIS A 117 -12.25 1.50 19.46
CA HIS A 117 -10.87 1.35 19.91
C HIS A 117 -10.01 2.61 19.65
N ARG A 118 -10.65 3.76 19.35
CA ARG A 118 -9.97 4.98 18.89
C ARG A 118 -8.87 5.45 19.85
N ALA A 119 -9.13 5.45 21.16
CA ALA A 119 -8.16 5.93 22.16
C ALA A 119 -6.96 4.98 22.29
N GLU A 120 -7.22 3.68 22.36
CA GLU A 120 -6.20 2.63 22.40
C GLU A 120 -5.30 2.67 21.16
N THR A 121 -5.93 2.74 19.98
CA THR A 121 -5.21 2.78 18.70
C THR A 121 -4.38 4.06 18.57
N LEU A 122 -4.90 5.21 19.03
CA LEU A 122 -4.15 6.46 19.03
C LEU A 122 -2.90 6.36 19.89
N ALA A 123 -2.99 5.84 21.10
CA ALA A 123 -1.83 5.67 21.98
C ALA A 123 -0.74 4.80 21.33
N ARG A 124 -1.14 3.71 20.65
CA ARG A 124 -0.22 2.86 19.89
C ARG A 124 0.41 3.58 18.70
N VAL A 125 -0.41 4.30 17.92
CA VAL A 125 0.07 5.08 16.77
C VAL A 125 1.02 6.18 17.22
N GLU A 126 0.76 6.87 18.34
CA GLU A 126 1.68 7.87 18.89
C GLU A 126 3.00 7.29 19.42
N ALA A 127 3.01 6.05 19.86
CA ALA A 127 4.24 5.35 20.22
C ALA A 127 5.05 4.98 18.97
N LEU A 128 4.39 4.52 17.91
CA LEU A 128 5.04 4.14 16.66
C LEU A 128 5.47 5.35 15.81
N PHE A 129 4.75 6.46 15.89
CA PHE A 129 5.04 7.71 15.16
C PHE A 129 5.25 8.86 16.14
N PRO A 130 6.47 9.07 16.67
CA PRO A 130 6.75 10.15 17.62
C PRO A 130 6.35 11.55 17.12
N VAL A 131 6.42 11.78 15.80
CA VAL A 131 5.99 13.02 15.14
C VAL A 131 4.51 13.32 15.41
N VAL A 132 3.64 12.30 15.44
CA VAL A 132 2.21 12.47 15.72
C VAL A 132 2.02 13.03 17.13
N ARG A 133 2.73 12.48 18.10
CA ARG A 133 2.69 12.95 19.48
C ARG A 133 3.28 14.33 19.65
N ALA A 134 4.47 14.58 19.07
CA ALA A 134 5.21 15.83 19.22
C ALA A 134 4.53 17.03 18.52
N ARG A 135 3.81 16.78 17.43
CA ARG A 135 3.20 17.79 16.56
C ARG A 135 1.68 17.81 16.61
N ARG A 136 1.04 17.22 17.65
CA ARG A 136 -0.43 17.02 17.73
C ARG A 136 -1.27 18.23 17.34
N ALA A 137 -0.93 19.43 17.84
CA ALA A 137 -1.67 20.65 17.61
C ALA A 137 -1.22 21.42 16.35
N GLN A 138 -0.16 20.97 15.67
CA GLN A 138 0.38 21.65 14.50
C GLN A 138 -0.51 21.38 13.27
N LEU A 139 -0.69 22.40 12.41
CA LEU A 139 -1.43 22.24 11.16
C LEU A 139 -0.62 21.40 10.16
N ALA A 140 -1.30 20.47 9.47
CA ALA A 140 -0.63 19.49 8.62
C ALA A 140 0.16 20.11 7.46
N HIS A 141 -0.24 21.24 6.91
CA HIS A 141 0.47 21.92 5.83
C HIS A 141 1.85 22.48 6.24
N THR A 142 2.09 22.68 7.54
CA THR A 142 3.35 23.22 8.08
C THR A 142 4.41 22.14 8.34
N LEU A 143 4.06 20.88 8.18
CA LEU A 143 4.97 19.75 8.33
C LEU A 143 5.88 19.61 7.11
N SER A 144 7.09 19.06 7.33
CA SER A 144 7.95 18.61 6.24
C SER A 144 7.30 17.45 5.45
N GLY A 145 7.79 17.20 4.24
CA GLY A 145 7.26 16.12 3.41
C GLY A 145 7.33 14.75 4.06
N GLY A 146 8.40 14.44 4.78
CA GLY A 146 8.53 13.19 5.53
C GLY A 146 7.57 13.07 6.70
N GLU A 147 7.44 14.14 7.50
CA GLU A 147 6.46 14.19 8.60
C GLU A 147 5.03 14.02 8.09
N GLN A 148 4.67 14.65 6.96
CA GLN A 148 3.36 14.46 6.34
C GLN A 148 3.12 13.02 5.90
N GLN A 149 4.15 12.34 5.37
CA GLN A 149 4.06 10.93 4.98
C GLN A 149 3.82 10.03 6.18
N MET A 150 4.56 10.26 7.28
CA MET A 150 4.36 9.54 8.54
C MET A 150 2.94 9.73 9.09
N VAL A 151 2.43 10.96 9.07
CA VAL A 151 1.04 11.27 9.50
C VAL A 151 0.01 10.59 8.61
N ALA A 152 0.25 10.49 7.30
CA ALA A 152 -0.64 9.79 6.37
C ALA A 152 -0.68 8.28 6.64
N ILE A 153 0.48 7.65 6.91
CA ILE A 153 0.56 6.23 7.29
C ILE A 153 -0.10 6.01 8.66
N ALA A 154 0.18 6.88 9.63
CA ALA A 154 -0.44 6.87 10.95
C ALA A 154 -1.97 6.92 10.87
N ARG A 155 -2.53 7.80 10.03
CA ARG A 155 -3.96 7.87 9.73
C ARG A 155 -4.48 6.55 9.17
N GLY A 156 -3.73 5.91 8.26
CA GLY A 156 -4.07 4.58 7.71
C GLY A 156 -4.18 3.52 8.81
N LEU A 157 -3.24 3.50 9.75
CA LEU A 157 -3.23 2.54 10.87
C LEU A 157 -4.38 2.76 11.86
N MET A 158 -4.87 3.99 12.01
CA MET A 158 -6.05 4.26 12.83
C MET A 158 -7.31 3.52 12.37
N ALA A 159 -7.36 3.08 11.11
CA ALA A 159 -8.43 2.23 10.60
C ALA A 159 -8.40 0.78 11.16
N ARG A 160 -7.37 0.39 11.93
CA ARG A 160 -7.09 -0.98 12.40
C ARG A 160 -7.11 -1.98 11.24
N PRO A 161 -6.28 -1.74 10.20
CA PRO A 161 -6.30 -2.57 9.00
C PRO A 161 -5.71 -3.96 9.27
N ARG A 162 -6.07 -4.91 8.41
CA ARG A 162 -5.35 -6.17 8.21
C ARG A 162 -4.42 -6.09 7.01
N LEU A 163 -4.77 -5.20 6.06
CA LEU A 163 -3.96 -4.86 4.89
C LEU A 163 -3.80 -3.35 4.81
N LEU A 164 -2.57 -2.89 4.82
CA LEU A 164 -2.19 -1.50 4.58
C LEU A 164 -1.65 -1.37 3.14
N MET A 165 -2.32 -0.56 2.33
CA MET A 165 -1.90 -0.25 0.98
C MET A 165 -1.32 1.15 0.92
N ILE A 166 -0.14 1.34 0.26
CA ILE A 166 0.55 2.63 0.24
C ILE A 166 1.00 2.96 -1.19
N ASP A 167 0.50 4.07 -1.71
CA ASP A 167 0.93 4.60 -3.01
C ASP A 167 2.19 5.44 -2.85
N GLU A 168 3.28 5.00 -3.49
CA GLU A 168 4.57 5.70 -3.59
C GLU A 168 5.07 6.27 -2.24
N PRO A 169 5.29 5.41 -1.21
CA PRO A 169 5.61 5.86 0.14
C PRO A 169 6.87 6.72 0.24
N PHE A 170 7.79 6.63 -0.71
CA PHE A 170 9.12 7.22 -0.67
C PHE A 170 9.31 8.41 -1.60
N LEU A 171 8.29 8.76 -2.40
CA LEU A 171 8.39 9.80 -3.43
C LEU A 171 8.79 11.17 -2.87
N GLY A 172 9.92 11.71 -3.35
CA GLY A 172 10.40 13.05 -3.01
C GLY A 172 10.87 13.19 -1.56
N LEU A 173 11.26 12.10 -0.90
CA LEU A 173 11.76 12.10 0.47
C LEU A 173 13.28 12.01 0.54
N ALA A 174 13.85 12.60 1.60
CA ALA A 174 15.29 12.47 1.89
C ALA A 174 15.64 11.02 2.26
N PRO A 175 16.87 10.53 1.95
CA PRO A 175 17.27 9.14 2.20
C PRO A 175 17.07 8.65 3.63
N GLN A 176 17.28 9.50 4.63
CA GLN A 176 17.07 9.19 6.04
C GLN A 176 15.61 8.89 6.35
N VAL A 177 14.69 9.69 5.79
CA VAL A 177 13.23 9.49 5.97
C VAL A 177 12.77 8.22 5.24
N VAL A 178 13.33 7.91 4.07
CA VAL A 178 13.08 6.67 3.35
C VAL A 178 13.44 5.46 4.22
N GLN A 179 14.61 5.48 4.87
CA GLN A 179 15.02 4.42 5.79
C GLN A 179 14.07 4.30 6.98
N GLU A 180 13.69 5.43 7.58
CA GLU A 180 12.75 5.46 8.71
C GLU A 180 11.39 4.87 8.35
N ILE A 181 10.81 5.25 7.20
CA ILE A 181 9.55 4.67 6.71
C ILE A 181 9.72 3.18 6.39
N GLY A 182 10.86 2.77 5.83
CA GLY A 182 11.16 1.36 5.59
C GLY A 182 11.19 0.54 6.88
N HIS A 183 11.80 1.06 7.95
CA HIS A 183 11.76 0.42 9.28
C HIS A 183 10.35 0.36 9.86
N LEU A 184 9.57 1.44 9.72
CA LEU A 184 8.17 1.47 10.14
C LEU A 184 7.32 0.42 9.42
N VAL A 185 7.49 0.27 8.12
CA VAL A 185 6.75 -0.73 7.32
C VAL A 185 7.08 -2.16 7.80
N ARG A 186 8.36 -2.45 8.06
CA ARG A 186 8.76 -3.75 8.65
C ARG A 186 8.16 -3.95 10.03
N HIS A 187 8.24 -2.96 10.91
CA HIS A 187 7.65 -3.03 12.25
C HIS A 187 6.15 -3.29 12.20
N ILE A 188 5.41 -2.61 11.30
CA ILE A 188 3.96 -2.81 11.07
C ILE A 188 3.68 -4.28 10.68
N ARG A 189 4.51 -4.87 9.83
CA ARG A 189 4.39 -6.28 9.45
C ARG A 189 4.75 -7.21 10.62
N ASP A 190 5.92 -7.00 11.25
CA ASP A 190 6.52 -7.94 12.21
C ASP A 190 5.78 -7.96 13.55
N GLU A 191 5.45 -6.79 14.08
CA GLU A 191 4.86 -6.64 15.42
C GLU A 191 3.33 -6.52 15.41
N GLU A 192 2.77 -5.96 14.33
CA GLU A 192 1.32 -5.76 14.22
C GLU A 192 0.63 -6.86 13.40
N GLY A 193 1.40 -7.69 12.69
CA GLY A 193 0.87 -8.75 11.82
C GLY A 193 0.06 -8.23 10.62
N ILE A 194 0.24 -6.96 10.26
CA ILE A 194 -0.48 -6.31 9.17
C ILE A 194 0.26 -6.58 7.86
N GLY A 195 -0.44 -7.14 6.86
CA GLY A 195 0.11 -7.23 5.52
C GLY A 195 0.24 -5.84 4.88
N VAL A 196 1.27 -5.65 4.07
CA VAL A 196 1.52 -4.38 3.39
C VAL A 196 1.62 -4.62 1.89
N VAL A 197 0.88 -3.82 1.10
CA VAL A 197 1.07 -3.74 -0.35
C VAL A 197 1.43 -2.31 -0.69
N PHE A 198 2.54 -2.10 -1.39
CA PHE A 198 2.90 -0.76 -1.82
C PHE A 198 3.34 -0.73 -3.29
N ILE A 199 3.18 0.42 -3.93
CA ILE A 199 3.65 0.64 -5.29
C ILE A 199 4.84 1.58 -5.28
N GLU A 200 5.82 1.30 -6.14
CA GLU A 200 7.05 2.09 -6.25
C GLU A 200 7.63 2.05 -7.68
N GLN A 201 8.47 3.05 -7.97
CA GLN A 201 9.22 3.13 -9.20
C GLN A 201 10.70 2.76 -8.97
N ASN A 202 11.23 2.98 -7.75
CA ASN A 202 12.58 2.60 -7.40
C ASN A 202 12.63 1.09 -7.07
N VAL A 203 13.07 0.32 -8.07
CA VAL A 203 13.09 -1.15 -8.04
C VAL A 203 13.93 -1.68 -6.88
N GLU A 204 15.17 -1.16 -6.74
CA GLU A 204 16.10 -1.66 -5.74
C GLU A 204 15.58 -1.41 -4.32
N LEU A 205 15.08 -0.19 -4.06
CA LEU A 205 14.49 0.17 -2.78
C LEU A 205 13.29 -0.71 -2.45
N ALA A 206 12.37 -0.89 -3.40
CA ALA A 206 11.17 -1.66 -3.20
C ALA A 206 11.45 -3.15 -2.96
N LEU A 207 12.30 -3.77 -3.77
CA LEU A 207 12.64 -5.19 -3.65
C LEU A 207 13.47 -5.50 -2.39
N ARG A 208 14.26 -4.54 -1.89
CA ARG A 208 14.97 -4.69 -0.59
C ARG A 208 14.04 -4.60 0.61
N LEU A 209 12.89 -3.99 0.48
CA LEU A 209 11.91 -3.85 1.55
C LEU A 209 10.87 -4.99 1.55
N ALA A 210 10.44 -5.43 0.37
CA ALA A 210 9.36 -6.39 0.18
C ALA A 210 9.83 -7.85 0.25
N ASP A 211 8.93 -8.74 0.63
CA ASP A 211 9.12 -10.19 0.59
C ASP A 211 8.86 -10.73 -0.83
N ARG A 212 7.87 -10.14 -1.52
CA ARG A 212 7.44 -10.49 -2.88
C ARG A 212 7.28 -9.25 -3.75
N GLY A 213 7.63 -9.36 -5.03
CA GLY A 213 7.43 -8.32 -6.02
C GLY A 213 6.54 -8.75 -7.18
N TYR A 214 5.84 -7.78 -7.73
CA TYR A 214 5.10 -7.87 -8.99
C TYR A 214 5.57 -6.76 -9.92
N VAL A 215 5.85 -7.09 -11.16
CA VAL A 215 6.19 -6.10 -12.19
C VAL A 215 5.00 -5.91 -13.11
N LEU A 216 4.50 -4.69 -13.13
CA LEU A 216 3.37 -4.28 -13.97
C LEU A 216 3.89 -3.44 -15.15
N GLU A 217 3.56 -3.83 -16.37
CA GLU A 217 3.86 -3.10 -17.59
C GLU A 217 2.65 -3.09 -18.51
N SER A 218 2.32 -1.91 -19.04
CA SER A 218 1.17 -1.73 -19.95
C SER A 218 -0.12 -2.40 -19.45
N GLY A 219 -0.38 -2.29 -18.15
CA GLY A 219 -1.58 -2.83 -17.50
C GLY A 219 -1.58 -4.34 -17.24
N ARG A 220 -0.47 -5.04 -17.48
CA ARG A 220 -0.33 -6.50 -17.28
C ARG A 220 0.71 -6.80 -16.21
N THR A 221 0.46 -7.82 -15.41
CA THR A 221 1.48 -8.40 -14.54
C THR A 221 2.37 -9.29 -15.41
N ILE A 222 3.62 -8.88 -15.64
CA ILE A 222 4.56 -9.59 -16.53
C ILE A 222 5.56 -10.46 -15.78
N LEU A 223 5.89 -10.11 -14.54
CA LEU A 223 6.77 -10.89 -13.67
C LEU A 223 6.24 -10.85 -12.23
N SER A 224 6.43 -11.93 -11.51
CA SER A 224 6.17 -11.99 -10.07
C SER A 224 7.05 -13.05 -9.40
N GLY A 225 7.39 -12.84 -8.14
CA GLY A 225 8.18 -13.81 -7.38
C GLY A 225 8.75 -13.24 -6.10
N PRO A 226 9.55 -14.05 -5.37
CA PRO A 226 10.30 -13.57 -4.21
C PRO A 226 11.16 -12.36 -4.60
N SER A 227 11.17 -11.34 -3.75
CA SER A 227 11.90 -10.09 -4.04
C SER A 227 13.41 -10.32 -4.25
N ALA A 228 13.99 -11.28 -3.52
CA ALA A 228 15.40 -11.64 -3.68
C ALA A 228 15.73 -12.14 -5.10
N ASP A 229 14.83 -12.92 -5.71
CA ASP A 229 15.00 -13.47 -7.05
C ASP A 229 14.83 -12.35 -8.11
N LEU A 230 13.82 -11.48 -7.92
CA LEU A 230 13.57 -10.36 -8.83
C LEU A 230 14.71 -9.33 -8.80
N LEU A 231 15.35 -9.12 -7.65
CA LEU A 231 16.43 -8.16 -7.49
C LEU A 231 17.65 -8.49 -8.36
N VAL A 232 17.90 -9.77 -8.63
CA VAL A 232 19.00 -10.26 -9.46
C VAL A 232 18.57 -10.60 -10.89
N SER A 233 17.27 -10.56 -11.18
CA SER A 233 16.70 -10.95 -12.49
C SER A 233 17.20 -10.03 -13.62
N PRO A 234 17.75 -10.60 -14.70
CA PRO A 234 18.11 -9.83 -15.90
C PRO A 234 16.90 -9.16 -16.56
N GLU A 235 15.73 -9.82 -16.49
CA GLU A 235 14.48 -9.29 -17.07
C GLU A 235 14.03 -8.02 -16.36
N VAL A 236 14.10 -8.00 -15.02
CA VAL A 236 13.80 -6.79 -14.24
C VAL A 236 14.74 -5.68 -14.61
N LYS A 237 16.05 -5.96 -14.72
CA LYS A 237 17.05 -4.97 -15.15
C LYS A 237 16.73 -4.40 -16.52
N ARG A 238 16.40 -5.25 -17.50
CA ARG A 238 16.05 -4.83 -18.86
C ARG A 238 14.82 -3.92 -18.90
N ILE A 239 13.77 -4.24 -18.14
CA ILE A 239 12.51 -3.47 -18.11
C ILE A 239 12.75 -2.05 -17.55
N PHE A 240 13.58 -1.91 -16.53
CA PHE A 240 13.74 -0.64 -15.82
C PHE A 240 14.99 0.17 -16.24
N LEU A 241 16.05 -0.46 -16.73
CA LEU A 241 17.29 0.19 -17.13
C LEU A 241 17.45 0.29 -18.66
N GLY A 242 16.60 -0.43 -19.42
CA GLY A 242 16.71 -0.54 -20.87
C GLY A 242 17.85 -1.45 -21.33
N ASP A 243 17.88 -1.77 -22.64
CA ASP A 243 18.87 -2.68 -23.25
C ASP A 243 20.33 -2.17 -23.23
N ALA A 244 20.57 -0.94 -22.77
CA ALA A 244 21.90 -0.32 -22.74
C ALA A 244 22.76 -0.70 -21.50
N ALA A 245 22.25 -1.52 -20.59
CA ALA A 245 22.92 -1.88 -19.32
C ALA A 245 23.35 -3.36 -19.22
N LEU A 246 23.44 -4.06 -20.38
CA LEU A 246 23.96 -5.44 -20.49
C LEU A 246 25.36 -5.45 -21.11
#